data_450ec5aece77da18e7994dd7e310cc81
#
_entry.id   450ec5aece77da18e7994dd7e310cc81
#
_cell.length_a   1.000
_cell.length_b   1.000
_cell.length_c   1.000
_cell.angle_alpha   90.00
_cell.angle_beta   90.00
_cell.angle_gamma   90.00
#
_symmetry.space_group_name_H-M   'P 1'
#
loop_
_entity.id
_entity.type
_entity.pdbx_description
1 polymer ?
#
loop_
_entity_poly.entity_id
_entity_poly.type
_entity_poly.pdbx_seq_one_letter_code
_entity_poly.pdbx_strand_id
1 'polypeptide(L)'
;MSTYTDEDDDYGDYKDDFWGRTPQSSYFEIAKTANQNVVEQEIEAVFRRLAVVERMLEERGIDEDAIKQEINATMVDEDIDGRTGSVFIDLVGRIVTQCE
;
A
#
# COMPACT_ATOMS: atom_id res chain seq x y z
N MET A 1 9.83 -9.95 -26.27
CA MET A 1 9.39 -9.64 -26.51
C MET A 1 9.30 -9.23 -26.39
N SER A 2 9.69 -9.25 -26.11
CA SER A 2 9.30 -8.73 -26.16
C SER A 2 9.38 -8.32 -25.81
N THR A 3 9.49 -8.31 -25.25
CA THR A 3 9.12 -7.80 -25.22
C THR A 3 8.98 -7.54 -24.91
N TYR A 4 9.09 -7.72 -24.65
CA TYR A 4 8.54 -7.32 -24.63
C TYR A 4 8.06 -7.32 -24.15
N THR A 5 8.08 -7.49 -23.90
CA THR A 5 7.32 -7.33 -23.80
C THR A 5 6.94 -7.50 -23.38
N ASP A 6 6.87 -7.67 -23.10
CA ASP A 6 6.24 -7.64 -23.04
C ASP A 6 6.00 -7.75 -22.58
N GLU A 7 5.93 -7.98 -22.28
CA GLU A 7 5.48 -7.88 -22.15
C GLU A 7 5.26 -7.79 -21.68
N ASP A 8 5.22 -7.99 -21.45
CA ASP A 8 4.80 -7.71 -21.25
C ASP A 8 4.50 -7.60 -20.77
N ASP A 9 4.27 -7.75 -20.56
CA ASP A 9 3.79 -7.43 -20.34
C ASP A 9 3.37 -7.33 -19.83
N ASP A 10 3.11 -7.47 -19.62
CA ASP A 10 2.60 -7.11 -19.30
C ASP A 10 2.19 -6.95 -18.72
N TYR A 11 1.94 -6.92 -18.28
CA TYR A 11 1.49 -6.44 -17.74
C TYR A 11 0.81 -5.98 -17.35
N GLY A 12 0.52 -5.97 -17.20
CA GLY A 12 0.07 -5.25 -16.72
C GLY A 12 -0.32 -4.65 -16.51
N ASP A 13 -0.69 -4.47 -16.23
CA ASP A 13 -0.74 -3.77 -15.96
C ASP A 13 -1.07 -3.02 -15.43
N TYR A 14 -1.52 -3.08 -15.02
CA TYR A 14 -1.55 -2.14 -14.43
C TYR A 14 -0.64 -1.92 -13.72
N LYS A 15 -0.47 -2.36 -13.30
CA LYS A 15 0.39 -2.31 -12.64
C LYS A 15 1.49 -1.76 -13.08
N ASP A 16 1.65 -1.73 -13.95
CA ASP A 16 2.69 -1.29 -14.35
C ASP A 16 2.47 -0.08 -14.91
N ASP A 17 2.66 0.97 -14.33
CA ASP A 17 2.50 2.17 -14.94
C ASP A 17 3.56 2.29 -15.96
N PHE A 18 3.48 3.37 -16.69
CA PHE A 18 4.26 3.75 -17.75
C PHE A 18 5.70 3.63 -17.52
N TRP A 19 6.18 3.77 -16.33
CA TRP A 19 7.57 3.70 -16.03
C TRP A 19 7.88 2.42 -15.27
N GLY A 20 6.97 1.49 -15.22
CA GLY A 20 7.13 0.28 -14.44
C GLY A 20 6.98 0.49 -12.96
N ARG A 21 6.49 1.66 -12.56
CA ARG A 21 6.31 1.94 -11.15
C ARG A 21 4.99 1.41 -10.64
N THR A 22 5.00 0.99 -9.39
CA THR A 22 3.78 0.61 -8.69
C THR A 22 3.56 1.64 -7.58
N PRO A 23 2.36 1.69 -7.00
CA PRO A 23 2.15 2.56 -5.84
C PRO A 23 3.15 2.29 -4.73
N GLN A 24 3.49 1.02 -4.49
CA GLN A 24 4.46 0.66 -3.48
C GLN A 24 5.84 1.20 -3.80
N SER A 25 6.30 1.03 -5.03
CA SER A 25 7.62 1.49 -5.40
C SER A 25 7.71 3.00 -5.37
N SER A 26 6.65 3.69 -5.75
CA SER A 26 6.60 5.16 -5.66
C SER A 26 6.71 5.61 -4.22
N TYR A 27 5.99 4.94 -3.32
CA TYR A 27 6.07 5.28 -1.91
C TYR A 27 7.51 5.10 -1.39
N PHE A 28 8.14 3.96 -1.70
CA PHE A 28 9.46 3.70 -1.17
C PHE A 28 10.50 4.69 -1.70
N GLU A 29 10.35 5.10 -2.95
CA GLU A 29 11.25 6.12 -3.48
C GLU A 29 11.08 7.46 -2.80
N ILE A 30 9.85 7.89 -2.64
CA ILE A 30 9.56 9.16 -1.98
C ILE A 30 10.01 9.12 -0.54
N ALA A 31 9.77 8.00 0.15
CA ALA A 31 10.11 7.89 1.56
C ALA A 31 11.61 7.99 1.81
N LYS A 32 12.43 7.57 0.84
CA LYS A 32 13.87 7.62 1.00
C LYS A 32 14.41 9.04 0.96
N THR A 33 13.78 9.90 0.19
CA THR A 33 14.33 11.23 -0.10
C THR A 33 13.56 12.37 0.56
N ALA A 34 12.37 12.11 1.08
CA ALA A 34 11.57 13.15 1.71
C ALA A 34 12.08 13.44 3.11
N ASN A 35 11.54 14.48 3.71
CA ASN A 35 11.85 14.82 5.09
C ASN A 35 11.46 13.64 5.99
N GLN A 36 12.43 13.08 6.70
CA GLN A 36 12.20 11.87 7.47
C GLN A 36 11.22 12.07 8.62
N ASN A 37 11.18 13.28 9.20
CA ASN A 37 10.19 13.55 10.24
C ASN A 37 8.78 13.45 9.70
N VAL A 38 8.56 13.93 8.47
CA VAL A 38 7.25 13.84 7.84
C VAL A 38 6.91 12.37 7.55
N VAL A 39 7.89 11.62 7.01
CA VAL A 39 7.67 10.21 6.71
C VAL A 39 7.29 9.45 8.00
N GLU A 40 8.01 9.70 9.08
CA GLU A 40 7.75 9.02 10.34
C GLU A 40 6.36 9.35 10.89
N GLN A 41 5.97 10.62 10.80
CA GLN A 41 4.64 11.03 11.25
C GLN A 41 3.54 10.33 10.48
N GLU A 42 3.71 10.22 9.16
CA GLU A 42 2.69 9.59 8.33
C GLU A 42 2.62 8.09 8.56
N ILE A 43 3.76 7.46 8.79
CA ILE A 43 3.78 6.04 9.11
C ILE A 43 3.13 5.80 10.47
N GLU A 44 3.45 6.63 11.44
CA GLU A 44 2.83 6.51 12.75
C GLU A 44 1.32 6.63 12.67
N ALA A 45 0.84 7.55 11.83
CA ALA A 45 -0.60 7.73 11.65
C ALA A 45 -1.24 6.47 11.06
N VAL A 46 -0.55 5.81 10.13
CA VAL A 46 -1.06 4.56 9.55
C VAL A 46 -1.14 3.47 10.61
N PHE A 47 -0.10 3.34 11.44
CA PHE A 47 -0.10 2.32 12.48
C PHE A 47 -1.16 2.61 13.54
N ARG A 48 -1.36 3.88 13.87
CA ARG A 48 -2.42 4.24 14.81
C ARG A 48 -3.79 3.90 14.24
N ARG A 49 -3.99 4.17 12.96
CA ARG A 49 -5.23 3.79 12.28
C ARG A 49 -5.45 2.28 12.35
N LEU A 50 -4.39 1.53 12.08
CA LEU A 50 -4.46 0.08 12.15
C LEU A 50 -4.87 -0.38 13.55
N ALA A 51 -4.26 0.19 14.59
CA ALA A 51 -4.57 -0.17 15.96
C ALA A 51 -6.04 0.11 16.29
N VAL A 52 -6.54 1.27 15.84
CA VAL A 52 -7.96 1.61 16.06
C VAL A 52 -8.88 0.62 15.35
N VAL A 53 -8.55 0.31 14.09
CA VAL A 53 -9.36 -0.63 13.31
C VAL A 53 -9.37 -2.00 13.96
N GLU A 54 -8.21 -2.45 14.43
CA GLU A 54 -8.11 -3.76 15.07
C GLU A 54 -8.93 -3.80 16.36
N ARG A 55 -8.93 -2.72 17.13
CA ARG A 55 -9.75 -2.68 18.32
C ARG A 55 -11.24 -2.71 17.98
N MET A 56 -11.63 -1.99 16.93
CA MET A 56 -13.02 -2.02 16.48
C MET A 56 -13.46 -3.42 16.08
N LEU A 57 -12.57 -4.15 15.40
CA LEU A 57 -12.86 -5.52 15.01
C LEU A 57 -12.99 -6.41 16.24
N GLU A 58 -12.09 -6.26 17.18
CA GLU A 58 -12.10 -7.05 18.39
C GLU A 58 -13.39 -6.85 19.17
N GLU A 59 -13.86 -5.60 19.24
CA GLU A 59 -15.11 -5.27 19.91
C GLU A 59 -16.31 -5.93 19.23
N ARG A 60 -16.15 -6.33 17.98
CA ARG A 60 -17.20 -7.00 17.20
C ARG A 60 -16.96 -8.49 17.10
N GLY A 61 -16.06 -9.04 17.92
CA GLY A 61 -15.84 -10.46 17.98
C GLY A 61 -14.90 -11.02 16.92
N ILE A 62 -14.17 -10.16 16.22
CA ILE A 62 -13.20 -10.59 15.20
C ILE A 62 -11.83 -10.49 15.82
N ASP A 63 -11.22 -11.64 16.10
CA ASP A 63 -9.95 -11.68 16.81
C ASP A 63 -8.77 -11.83 15.84
N GLU A 64 -7.60 -11.95 16.42
CA GLU A 64 -6.36 -12.05 15.67
C GLU A 64 -6.35 -13.24 14.70
N ASP A 65 -6.87 -14.37 15.15
CA ASP A 65 -6.91 -15.56 14.31
C ASP A 65 -7.78 -15.34 13.08
N ALA A 66 -8.93 -14.68 13.26
CA ALA A 66 -9.81 -14.38 12.14
C ALA A 66 -9.14 -13.46 11.16
N ILE A 67 -8.38 -12.47 11.65
CA ILE A 67 -7.64 -11.55 10.78
C ILE A 67 -6.60 -12.32 9.97
N LYS A 68 -5.85 -13.21 10.62
CA LYS A 68 -4.84 -14.01 9.93
C LYS A 68 -5.44 -14.89 8.85
N GLN A 69 -6.58 -15.49 9.14
CA GLN A 69 -7.27 -16.31 8.16
C GLN A 69 -7.68 -15.49 6.95
N GLU A 70 -8.17 -14.29 7.20
CA GLU A 70 -8.61 -13.43 6.11
C GLU A 70 -7.42 -12.97 5.27
N ILE A 71 -6.29 -12.66 5.90
CA ILE A 71 -5.09 -12.31 5.17
C ILE A 71 -4.71 -13.43 4.21
N ASN A 72 -4.71 -14.66 4.72
CA ASN A 72 -4.37 -15.81 3.87
C ASN A 72 -5.39 -16.01 2.75
N ALA A 73 -6.65 -15.81 3.05
CA ALA A 73 -7.71 -16.02 2.06
C ALA A 73 -7.68 -14.99 0.94
N THR A 74 -7.07 -13.83 1.19
CA THR A 74 -7.07 -12.74 0.22
C THR A 74 -5.71 -12.52 -0.43
N MET A 75 -4.81 -13.49 -0.32
CA MET A 75 -3.45 -13.32 -0.84
C MET A 75 -3.39 -13.03 -2.34
N VAL A 76 -4.36 -13.54 -3.09
CA VAL A 76 -4.39 -13.28 -4.53
C VAL A 76 -5.66 -12.52 -4.92
N ASP A 77 -6.25 -11.80 -3.99
CA ASP A 77 -7.47 -11.05 -4.22
C ASP A 77 -7.11 -9.68 -4.80
N GLU A 78 -7.56 -9.43 -6.02
CA GLU A 78 -7.22 -8.20 -6.73
C GLU A 78 -7.82 -6.96 -6.07
N ASP A 79 -8.97 -7.10 -5.44
CA ASP A 79 -9.57 -5.97 -4.74
C ASP A 79 -8.68 -5.55 -3.55
N ILE A 80 -8.17 -6.52 -2.82
CA ILE A 80 -7.28 -6.23 -1.69
C ILE A 80 -5.97 -5.62 -2.20
N ASP A 81 -5.45 -6.14 -3.32
CA ASP A 81 -4.25 -5.56 -3.92
C ASP A 81 -4.48 -4.10 -4.30
N GLY A 82 -5.63 -3.81 -4.91
CA GLY A 82 -5.96 -2.44 -5.28
C GLY A 82 -6.10 -1.53 -4.08
N ARG A 83 -6.74 -2.02 -3.02
CA ARG A 83 -6.89 -1.23 -1.79
C ARG A 83 -5.54 -0.96 -1.14
N THR A 84 -4.65 -1.95 -1.18
CA THR A 84 -3.30 -1.79 -0.66
C THR A 84 -2.56 -0.70 -1.44
N GLY A 85 -2.67 -0.74 -2.77
CA GLY A 85 -2.06 0.29 -3.60
C GLY A 85 -2.60 1.67 -3.27
N SER A 86 -3.92 1.77 -3.01
CA SER A 86 -4.52 3.05 -2.66
C SER A 86 -3.96 3.62 -1.37
N VAL A 87 -3.66 2.76 -0.39
CA VAL A 87 -3.06 3.22 0.85
C VAL A 87 -1.69 3.83 0.59
N PHE A 88 -0.89 3.19 -0.26
CA PHE A 88 0.42 3.72 -0.60
C PHE A 88 0.31 5.05 -1.35
N ILE A 89 -0.64 5.18 -2.25
CA ILE A 89 -0.85 6.43 -2.98
C ILE A 89 -1.24 7.55 -2.03
N ASP A 90 -2.11 7.27 -1.07
CA ASP A 90 -2.51 8.24 -0.07
C ASP A 90 -1.32 8.71 0.75
N LEU A 91 -0.45 7.77 1.14
CA LEU A 91 0.76 8.11 1.88
C LEU A 91 1.67 9.03 1.08
N VAL A 92 1.89 8.69 -0.18
CA VAL A 92 2.72 9.52 -1.06
C VAL A 92 2.15 10.93 -1.12
N GLY A 93 0.84 11.04 -1.31
CA GLY A 93 0.18 12.34 -1.39
C GLY A 93 0.38 13.17 -0.15
N ARG A 94 0.25 12.55 1.03
CA ARG A 94 0.41 13.27 2.29
C ARG A 94 1.85 13.71 2.51
N ILE A 95 2.80 12.83 2.19
CA ILE A 95 4.21 13.15 2.37
C ILE A 95 4.61 14.30 1.44
N VAL A 96 4.24 14.19 0.18
CA VAL A 96 4.61 15.21 -0.81
C VAL A 96 3.99 16.56 -0.45
N THR A 97 2.74 16.56 -0.03
CA THR A 97 2.05 17.80 0.33
C THR A 97 2.74 18.50 1.50
N GLN A 98 3.20 17.74 2.47
CA GLN A 98 3.83 18.33 3.64
C GLN A 98 5.28 18.73 3.41
N CYS A 99 5.91 18.15 2.41
CA CYS A 99 7.29 18.46 2.11
C CYS A 99 7.46 19.66 1.17
N GLU A 100 6.34 20.21 0.72
CA GLU A 100 6.43 21.42 -0.09
C GLU A 100 6.85 22.60 0.76
#